data_b6b2bc59f1eb3b2c0e20780a4e2ffce4
#
_entry.id   b6b2bc59f1eb3b2c0e20780a4e2ffce4
#
_cell.length_a   1.000
_cell.length_b   1.000
_cell.length_c   1.000
_cell.angle_alpha   90.00
_cell.angle_beta   90.00
_cell.angle_gamma   90.00
#
_symmetry.space_group_name_H-M   'P 1'
#
loop_
_entity.id
_entity.type
_entity.pdbx_description
1 polymer ?
#
loop_
_entity_poly.entity_id
_entity_poly.type
_entity_poly.pdbx_seq_one_letter_code
_entity_poly.pdbx_strand_id
1 'polypeptide(L)'
;VTHDQIEALTFADEVVVMHEGQIVQTGTPVELFEKPKHTFVGHFIGSPGMNILPCEIENGQINFEGKIIPNNNSIKKINYNKTQLGIRPEFVKFSNDGIKVKIKRVSDTGRHKVIDTECGSGSIKILANASTVIPSDSAYITFEKKYTYVYEDDWIIE
;
A
#
# COMPACT_ATOMS: atom_id res chain seq x y z
N VAL A 1 -0.76 21.02 16.39
CA VAL A 1 0.37 20.29 15.83
C VAL A 1 0.63 19.06 16.65
N THR A 2 0.68 17.89 16.01
CA THR A 2 0.94 16.62 16.67
C THR A 2 1.76 15.70 15.75
N HIS A 3 2.48 14.76 16.33
CA HIS A 3 3.10 13.63 15.61
C HIS A 3 2.32 12.31 15.82
N ASP A 4 1.21 12.40 16.55
CA ASP A 4 0.30 11.26 16.76
C ASP A 4 -0.77 11.23 15.67
N GLN A 5 -0.65 10.24 14.76
CA GLN A 5 -1.60 10.07 13.66
C GLN A 5 -3.02 9.75 14.15
N ILE A 6 -3.15 9.00 15.25
CA ILE A 6 -4.48 8.61 15.79
C ILE A 6 -5.22 9.87 16.26
N GLU A 7 -4.53 10.77 16.97
CA GLU A 7 -5.08 12.04 17.40
C GLU A 7 -5.52 12.88 16.20
N ALA A 8 -4.63 13.09 15.23
CA ALA A 8 -4.93 13.88 14.03
C ALA A 8 -6.12 13.33 13.24
N LEU A 9 -6.15 12.02 12.99
CA LEU A 9 -7.20 11.38 12.19
C LEU A 9 -8.54 11.25 12.92
N THR A 10 -8.55 11.30 14.24
CA THR A 10 -9.78 11.15 15.04
C THR A 10 -10.50 12.49 15.24
N PHE A 11 -9.76 13.57 15.45
CA PHE A 11 -10.34 14.85 15.90
C PHE A 11 -10.34 15.95 14.84
N ALA A 12 -9.54 15.83 13.78
CA ALA A 12 -9.43 16.87 12.76
C ALA A 12 -10.41 16.64 11.61
N ASP A 13 -11.04 17.72 11.15
CA ASP A 13 -11.80 17.72 9.89
C ASP A 13 -10.88 17.75 8.67
N GLU A 14 -9.74 18.42 8.82
CA GLU A 14 -8.69 18.49 7.81
C GLU A 14 -7.32 18.31 8.47
N VAL A 15 -6.46 17.55 7.82
CA VAL A 15 -5.10 17.25 8.27
C VAL A 15 -4.08 17.72 7.24
N VAL A 16 -3.06 18.41 7.72
CA VAL A 16 -1.89 18.81 6.91
C VAL A 16 -0.73 17.91 7.29
N VAL A 17 -0.25 17.12 6.35
CA VAL A 17 0.91 16.24 6.55
C VAL A 17 2.17 16.96 6.06
N MET A 18 3.15 17.06 6.94
CA MET A 18 4.46 17.64 6.65
C MET A 18 5.55 16.57 6.65
N HIS A 19 6.46 16.66 5.71
CA HIS A 19 7.63 15.80 5.61
C HIS A 19 8.83 16.62 5.13
N GLU A 20 9.98 16.48 5.80
CA GLU A 20 11.22 17.22 5.49
C GLU A 20 11.02 18.75 5.32
N GLY A 21 10.16 19.33 6.17
CA GLY A 21 9.87 20.77 6.17
C GLY A 21 8.92 21.23 5.07
N GLN A 22 8.34 20.32 4.29
CA GLN A 22 7.38 20.62 3.23
C GLN A 22 6.02 20.01 3.53
N ILE A 23 4.96 20.69 3.06
CA ILE A 23 3.61 20.12 3.06
C ILE A 23 3.53 19.14 1.89
N VAL A 24 3.30 17.85 2.19
CA VAL A 24 3.20 16.80 1.17
C VAL A 24 1.76 16.46 0.82
N GLN A 25 0.82 16.66 1.73
CA GLN A 25 -0.62 16.52 1.44
C GLN A 25 -1.45 17.25 2.49
N THR A 26 -2.55 17.84 2.03
CA THR A 26 -3.64 18.34 2.86
C THR A 26 -4.95 17.69 2.43
N GLY A 27 -5.78 17.30 3.36
CA GLY A 27 -7.08 16.69 3.08
C GLY A 27 -7.75 16.12 4.32
N THR A 28 -8.92 15.55 4.12
CA THR A 28 -9.64 14.83 5.18
C THR A 28 -8.90 13.54 5.56
N PRO A 29 -9.12 13.01 6.77
CA PRO A 29 -8.58 11.72 7.17
C PRO A 29 -8.82 10.59 6.15
N VAL A 30 -10.01 10.55 5.55
CA VAL A 30 -10.37 9.54 4.55
C VAL A 30 -9.53 9.70 3.28
N GLU A 31 -9.37 10.93 2.77
CA GLU A 31 -8.54 11.19 1.58
C GLU A 31 -7.08 10.83 1.79
N LEU A 32 -6.52 11.15 2.97
CA LEU A 32 -5.15 10.78 3.32
C LEU A 32 -4.96 9.26 3.40
N PHE A 33 -5.99 8.55 3.85
CA PHE A 33 -5.96 7.09 3.94
C PHE A 33 -6.18 6.44 2.58
N GLU A 34 -7.24 6.82 1.85
CA GLU A 34 -7.62 6.15 0.60
C GLU A 34 -6.73 6.52 -0.59
N LYS A 35 -6.30 7.79 -0.69
CA LYS A 35 -5.47 8.29 -1.81
C LYS A 35 -4.25 9.07 -1.30
N PRO A 36 -3.27 8.42 -0.69
CA PRO A 36 -2.04 9.11 -0.30
C PRO A 36 -1.28 9.59 -1.55
N LYS A 37 -0.97 10.90 -1.59
CA LYS A 37 -0.28 11.52 -2.73
C LYS A 37 1.24 11.37 -2.70
N HIS A 38 1.77 11.01 -1.55
CA HIS A 38 3.20 10.78 -1.34
C HIS A 38 3.41 9.47 -0.57
N THR A 39 4.47 8.73 -0.87
CA THR A 39 4.77 7.45 -0.20
C THR A 39 4.89 7.60 1.30
N PHE A 40 5.44 8.71 1.79
CA PHE A 40 5.49 9.02 3.21
C PHE A 40 4.09 9.06 3.85
N VAL A 41 3.12 9.72 3.20
CA VAL A 41 1.74 9.76 3.71
C VAL A 41 1.14 8.37 3.80
N GLY A 42 1.32 7.56 2.76
CA GLY A 42 0.84 6.18 2.75
C GLY A 42 1.46 5.33 3.85
N HIS A 43 2.76 5.49 4.09
CA HIS A 43 3.47 4.75 5.13
C HIS A 43 3.14 5.26 6.54
N PHE A 44 3.07 6.57 6.73
CA PHE A 44 2.84 7.20 8.04
C PHE A 44 1.38 7.06 8.50
N ILE A 45 0.41 7.23 7.60
CA ILE A 45 -1.02 7.13 7.91
C ILE A 45 -1.47 5.67 7.80
N GLY A 46 -1.90 5.12 8.91
CA GLY A 46 -2.37 3.73 9.02
C GLY A 46 -1.45 2.85 9.88
N SER A 47 -2.01 1.80 10.47
CA SER A 47 -1.27 0.85 11.30
C SER A 47 -1.79 -0.58 11.01
N PRO A 48 -1.03 -1.39 10.27
CA PRO A 48 0.26 -1.08 9.64
C PRO A 48 0.14 -0.06 8.50
N GLY A 49 1.27 0.59 8.16
CA GLY A 49 1.34 1.52 7.04
C GLY A 49 1.21 0.83 5.68
N MET A 50 1.10 1.62 4.63
CA MET A 50 0.98 1.14 3.25
C MET A 50 2.23 0.35 2.83
N ASN A 51 2.06 -0.77 2.15
CA ASN A 51 3.15 -1.42 1.45
C ASN A 51 3.62 -0.53 0.31
N ILE A 52 4.92 -0.26 0.25
CA ILE A 52 5.58 0.46 -0.83
C ILE A 52 6.58 -0.50 -1.46
N LEU A 53 6.36 -0.86 -2.71
CA LEU A 53 7.06 -1.95 -3.37
C LEU A 53 7.70 -1.43 -4.67
N PRO A 54 8.99 -1.69 -4.93
CA PRO A 54 9.58 -1.35 -6.22
C PRO A 54 8.86 -2.08 -7.34
N CYS A 55 8.56 -1.38 -8.43
CA CYS A 55 7.92 -1.98 -9.60
C CYS A 55 8.50 -1.39 -10.89
N GLU A 56 8.20 -2.02 -12.00
CA GLU A 56 8.56 -1.54 -13.33
C GLU A 56 7.29 -1.13 -14.09
N ILE A 57 7.44 -0.15 -14.98
CA ILE A 57 6.37 0.25 -15.90
C ILE A 57 6.80 -0.16 -17.30
N GLU A 58 6.06 -1.09 -17.87
CA GLU A 58 6.26 -1.60 -19.21
C GLU A 58 5.00 -1.42 -20.05
N ASN A 59 5.11 -0.75 -21.19
CA ASN A 59 3.98 -0.51 -22.11
C ASN A 59 2.76 0.12 -21.44
N GLY A 60 2.99 1.03 -20.47
CA GLY A 60 1.92 1.69 -19.74
C GLY A 60 1.24 0.82 -18.67
N GLN A 61 1.81 -0.32 -18.34
CA GLN A 61 1.31 -1.24 -17.32
C GLN A 61 2.35 -1.45 -16.21
N ILE A 62 1.87 -1.69 -15.00
CA ILE A 62 2.74 -2.06 -13.89
C ILE A 62 3.10 -3.53 -14.01
N ASN A 63 4.39 -3.82 -14.00
CA ASN A 63 4.93 -5.15 -13.82
C ASN A 63 5.52 -5.26 -12.39
N PHE A 64 5.02 -6.21 -11.62
CA PHE A 64 5.53 -6.55 -10.30
C PHE A 64 5.64 -8.07 -10.19
N GLU A 65 6.83 -8.59 -9.89
CA GLU A 65 7.11 -10.03 -9.81
C GLU A 65 6.68 -10.81 -11.06
N GLY A 66 6.84 -10.20 -12.25
CA GLY A 66 6.44 -10.81 -13.53
C GLY A 66 4.92 -10.86 -13.76
N LYS A 67 4.15 -10.16 -12.97
CA LYS A 67 2.69 -10.04 -13.11
C LYS A 67 2.28 -8.62 -13.43
N ILE A 68 1.31 -8.49 -14.33
CA ILE A 68 0.66 -7.20 -14.62
C ILE A 68 -0.30 -6.88 -13.48
N ILE A 69 -0.08 -5.75 -12.84
CA ILE A 69 -0.89 -5.29 -11.70
C ILE A 69 -1.88 -4.24 -12.17
N PRO A 70 -3.20 -4.49 -12.04
CA PRO A 70 -4.21 -3.47 -12.24
C PRO A 70 -4.03 -2.33 -11.23
N ASN A 71 -4.10 -1.09 -11.70
CA ASN A 71 -3.90 0.10 -10.86
C ASN A 71 -4.92 1.19 -11.17
N ASN A 72 -4.93 2.23 -10.33
CA ASN A 72 -5.86 3.35 -10.42
C ASN A 72 -5.26 4.60 -11.11
N ASN A 73 -4.01 4.56 -11.53
CA ASN A 73 -3.33 5.71 -12.15
C ASN A 73 -3.50 5.72 -13.67
N SER A 74 -3.36 6.91 -14.25
CA SER A 74 -3.19 7.09 -15.69
C SER A 74 -1.70 7.14 -16.04
N ILE A 75 -1.13 6.02 -16.50
CA ILE A 75 0.27 5.92 -16.88
C ILE A 75 0.41 6.48 -18.32
N LYS A 76 0.98 7.67 -18.45
CA LYS A 76 1.05 8.41 -19.74
C LYS A 76 2.47 8.52 -20.30
N LYS A 77 3.47 8.51 -19.45
CA LYS A 77 4.88 8.58 -19.89
C LYS A 77 5.35 7.21 -20.39
N ILE A 78 6.40 7.23 -21.22
CA ILE A 78 7.08 6.02 -21.69
C ILE A 78 8.18 5.60 -20.70
N ASN A 79 8.90 6.57 -20.14
CA ASN A 79 9.99 6.34 -19.20
C ASN A 79 9.71 7.04 -17.89
N TYR A 80 9.93 6.33 -16.81
CA TYR A 80 9.82 6.81 -15.44
C TYR A 80 11.16 6.60 -14.71
N ASN A 81 11.44 7.43 -13.72
CA ASN A 81 12.58 7.25 -12.82
C ASN A 81 12.30 6.10 -11.84
N LYS A 82 12.54 6.33 -10.55
CA LYS A 82 12.24 5.38 -9.49
C LYS A 82 10.72 5.18 -9.36
N THR A 83 10.24 4.01 -9.77
CA THR A 83 8.82 3.67 -9.66
C THR A 83 8.54 2.69 -8.54
N GLN A 84 7.45 2.94 -7.83
CA GLN A 84 6.99 2.11 -6.72
C GLN A 84 5.47 1.97 -6.81
N LEU A 85 4.96 0.80 -6.50
CA LEU A 85 3.53 0.63 -6.26
C LEU A 85 3.23 0.74 -4.76
N GLY A 86 2.09 1.34 -4.44
CA GLY A 86 1.58 1.44 -3.09
C GLY A 86 0.25 0.72 -2.96
N ILE A 87 0.15 -0.12 -1.95
CA ILE A 87 -1.09 -0.83 -1.59
C ILE A 87 -1.19 -1.00 -0.08
N ARG A 88 -2.32 -0.62 0.50
CA ARG A 88 -2.54 -0.83 1.92
C ARG A 88 -2.78 -2.31 2.25
N PRO A 89 -2.35 -2.77 3.43
CA PRO A 89 -2.54 -4.16 3.86
C PRO A 89 -3.99 -4.65 3.82
N GLU A 90 -4.95 -3.75 4.03
CA GLU A 90 -6.40 -4.03 4.00
C GLU A 90 -6.90 -4.41 2.60
N PHE A 91 -6.21 -3.93 1.56
CA PHE A 91 -6.59 -4.11 0.15
C PHE A 91 -5.76 -5.16 -0.58
N VAL A 92 -4.93 -5.89 0.17
CA VAL A 92 -4.26 -7.11 -0.29
C VAL A 92 -5.15 -8.31 0.07
N LYS A 93 -5.50 -9.12 -0.92
CA LYS A 93 -6.43 -10.25 -0.73
C LYS A 93 -5.77 -11.57 -1.13
N PHE A 94 -6.06 -12.62 -0.37
CA PHE A 94 -5.73 -13.98 -0.79
C PHE A 94 -6.55 -14.37 -2.03
N SER A 95 -5.94 -15.11 -2.94
CA SER A 95 -6.51 -15.50 -4.22
C SER A 95 -6.06 -16.91 -4.62
N ASN A 96 -6.68 -17.47 -5.65
CA ASN A 96 -6.25 -18.74 -6.23
C ASN A 96 -5.08 -18.57 -7.22
N ASP A 97 -4.87 -17.35 -7.70
CA ASP A 97 -3.76 -16.98 -8.56
C ASP A 97 -3.26 -15.56 -8.25
N GLY A 98 -2.23 -15.11 -8.93
CA GLY A 98 -1.66 -13.78 -8.74
C GLY A 98 -0.18 -13.83 -8.33
N ILE A 99 0.19 -13.00 -7.34
CA ILE A 99 1.56 -12.95 -6.82
C ILE A 99 1.73 -14.05 -5.79
N LYS A 100 2.71 -14.92 -6.00
CA LYS A 100 3.05 -15.95 -5.02
C LYS A 100 3.85 -15.35 -3.88
N VAL A 101 3.42 -15.60 -2.65
CA VAL A 101 4.08 -15.16 -1.43
C VAL A 101 4.29 -16.31 -0.46
N LYS A 102 5.32 -16.20 0.36
CA LYS A 102 5.57 -17.09 1.49
C LYS A 102 5.07 -16.45 2.77
N ILE A 103 4.30 -17.18 3.57
CA ILE A 103 3.84 -16.72 4.87
C ILE A 103 5.00 -16.79 5.86
N LYS A 104 5.36 -15.69 6.49
CA LYS A 104 6.46 -15.60 7.46
C LYS A 104 5.96 -15.59 8.90
N ARG A 105 4.93 -14.79 9.15
CA ARG A 105 4.37 -14.64 10.50
C ARG A 105 2.91 -14.24 10.42
N VAL A 106 2.12 -14.72 11.36
CA VAL A 106 0.74 -14.29 11.58
C VAL A 106 0.62 -13.77 13.00
N SER A 107 0.20 -12.51 13.14
CA SER A 107 -0.05 -11.87 14.44
C SER A 107 -1.54 -11.61 14.58
N ASP A 108 -2.17 -12.25 15.57
CA ASP A 108 -3.59 -12.04 15.86
C ASP A 108 -3.75 -10.93 16.90
N THR A 109 -4.49 -9.89 16.54
CA THR A 109 -4.78 -8.76 17.43
C THR A 109 -6.20 -8.82 18.01
N GLY A 110 -6.89 -9.94 17.86
CA GLY A 110 -8.26 -10.17 18.32
C GLY A 110 -9.32 -9.71 17.33
N ARG A 111 -9.15 -8.58 16.68
CA ARG A 111 -10.07 -8.07 15.64
C ARG A 111 -9.59 -8.39 14.23
N HIS A 112 -8.29 -8.37 14.05
CA HIS A 112 -7.63 -8.58 12.77
C HIS A 112 -6.42 -9.48 12.93
N LYS A 113 -6.01 -10.08 11.82
CA LYS A 113 -4.72 -10.76 11.68
C LYS A 113 -3.82 -9.92 10.79
N VAL A 114 -2.63 -9.61 11.28
CA VAL A 114 -1.56 -9.01 10.47
C VAL A 114 -0.66 -10.14 9.99
N ILE A 115 -0.56 -10.31 8.69
CA ILE A 115 0.23 -11.37 8.07
C ILE A 115 1.44 -10.75 7.40
N ASP A 116 2.62 -11.11 7.86
CA ASP A 116 3.87 -10.78 7.21
C ASP A 116 4.18 -11.84 6.16
N THR A 117 4.32 -11.43 4.91
CA THR A 117 4.65 -12.30 3.79
C THR A 117 5.91 -11.83 3.09
N GLU A 118 6.52 -12.71 2.31
CA GLU A 118 7.70 -12.45 1.52
C GLU A 118 7.49 -12.89 0.08
N CYS A 119 7.90 -12.06 -0.87
CA CYS A 119 8.05 -12.39 -2.28
C CYS A 119 9.46 -12.03 -2.74
N GLY A 120 9.82 -12.30 -4.00
CA GLY A 120 11.19 -12.08 -4.51
C GLY A 120 11.72 -10.66 -4.28
N SER A 121 10.87 -9.63 -4.48
CA SER A 121 11.25 -8.21 -4.35
C SER A 121 11.16 -7.65 -2.94
N GLY A 122 10.68 -8.39 -1.95
CA GLY A 122 10.58 -7.89 -0.58
C GLY A 122 9.41 -8.46 0.22
N SER A 123 8.98 -7.73 1.22
CA SER A 123 7.92 -8.14 2.13
C SER A 123 6.62 -7.40 1.87
N ILE A 124 5.49 -8.09 2.02
CA ILE A 124 4.15 -7.54 1.89
C ILE A 124 3.37 -7.86 3.16
N LYS A 125 2.79 -6.84 3.78
CA LYS A 125 1.87 -7.00 4.91
C LYS A 125 0.44 -7.12 4.40
N ILE A 126 -0.31 -8.02 5.00
CA ILE A 126 -1.74 -8.23 4.74
C ILE A 126 -2.49 -8.01 6.04
N LEU A 127 -3.59 -7.30 5.99
CA LEU A 127 -4.52 -7.18 7.10
C LEU A 127 -5.81 -7.94 6.75
N ALA A 128 -6.08 -9.00 7.49
CA ALA A 128 -7.26 -9.85 7.29
C ALA A 128 -8.15 -9.85 8.55
N ASN A 129 -9.42 -10.20 8.37
CA ASN A 129 -10.31 -10.38 9.50
C ASN A 129 -9.85 -11.54 10.39
N ALA A 130 -10.17 -11.49 11.68
CA ALA A 130 -9.79 -12.52 12.64
C ALA A 130 -10.28 -13.93 12.25
N SER A 131 -11.44 -14.01 11.59
CA SER A 131 -12.03 -15.26 11.10
C SER A 131 -11.38 -15.82 9.82
N THR A 132 -10.50 -15.05 9.17
CA THR A 132 -9.86 -15.49 7.92
C THR A 132 -8.93 -16.67 8.18
N VAL A 133 -9.09 -17.74 7.40
CA VAL A 133 -8.17 -18.88 7.42
C VAL A 133 -6.91 -18.50 6.64
N ILE A 134 -5.77 -18.56 7.30
CA ILE A 134 -4.48 -18.22 6.72
C ILE A 134 -3.77 -19.49 6.25
N PRO A 135 -3.29 -19.54 4.98
CA PRO A 135 -2.45 -20.66 4.51
C PRO A 135 -1.19 -20.81 5.37
N SER A 136 -0.74 -22.05 5.56
CA SER A 136 0.35 -22.35 6.49
C SER A 136 1.75 -21.99 5.98
N ASP A 137 1.98 -22.04 4.66
CA ASP A 137 3.33 -21.88 4.09
C ASP A 137 3.37 -20.85 2.98
N SER A 138 2.57 -21.00 1.95
CA SER A 138 2.53 -20.11 0.80
C SER A 138 1.11 -19.84 0.33
N ALA A 139 0.92 -18.71 -0.33
CA ALA A 139 -0.36 -18.30 -0.88
C ALA A 139 -0.16 -17.51 -2.17
N TYR A 140 -1.24 -17.29 -2.87
CA TYR A 140 -1.33 -16.27 -3.92
C TYR A 140 -2.12 -15.08 -3.37
N ILE A 141 -1.70 -13.89 -3.79
CA ILE A 141 -2.36 -12.64 -3.41
C ILE A 141 -2.64 -11.77 -4.63
N THR A 142 -3.65 -10.95 -4.52
CA THR A 142 -4.00 -9.91 -5.49
C THR A 142 -4.18 -8.57 -4.78
N PHE A 143 -4.06 -7.50 -5.55
CA PHE A 143 -4.25 -6.13 -5.09
C PHE A 143 -5.57 -5.57 -5.62
N GLU A 144 -6.35 -4.92 -4.77
CA GLU A 144 -7.57 -4.24 -5.21
C GLU A 144 -7.22 -3.04 -6.09
N LYS A 145 -7.62 -3.07 -7.36
CA LYS A 145 -7.31 -2.07 -8.38
C LYS A 145 -7.58 -0.64 -7.90
N LYS A 146 -8.73 -0.39 -7.28
CA LYS A 146 -9.17 0.93 -6.83
C LYS A 146 -8.17 1.59 -5.87
N TYR A 147 -7.46 0.78 -5.08
CA TYR A 147 -6.55 1.23 -4.02
C TYR A 147 -5.08 0.92 -4.32
N THR A 148 -4.77 0.53 -5.54
CA THR A 148 -3.40 0.30 -6.01
C THR A 148 -2.92 1.54 -6.76
N TYR A 149 -1.89 2.18 -6.25
CA TYR A 149 -1.33 3.41 -6.81
C TYR A 149 0.13 3.22 -7.21
N VAL A 150 0.57 4.04 -8.16
CA VAL A 150 1.97 4.10 -8.60
C VAL A 150 2.55 5.46 -8.26
N TYR A 151 3.78 5.43 -7.83
CA TYR A 151 4.56 6.60 -7.45
C TYR A 151 5.82 6.68 -8.29
N GLU A 152 6.19 7.88 -8.72
CA GLU A 152 7.49 8.22 -9.29
C GLU A 152 8.19 9.18 -8.34
N ASP A 153 9.43 8.85 -7.92
CA ASP A 153 10.20 9.67 -6.99
C ASP A 153 9.38 10.08 -5.74
N ASP A 154 8.67 9.11 -5.16
CA ASP A 154 7.80 9.20 -4.00
C ASP A 154 6.46 9.94 -4.20
N TRP A 155 6.19 10.54 -5.36
CA TRP A 155 4.93 11.21 -5.67
C TRP A 155 4.01 10.36 -6.53
N ILE A 156 2.70 10.44 -6.24
CA ILE A 156 1.68 9.70 -7.01
C ILE A 156 1.69 10.15 -8.47
N ILE A 157 1.61 9.20 -9.39
CA ILE A 157 1.40 9.46 -10.82
C ILE A 157 -0.10 9.73 -11.04
N GLU A 158 -0.48 10.87 -11.60
CA GLU A 158 -1.87 11.27 -11.90
C GLU A 158 -2.14 11.36 -13.40
#